data_c6fbfad7c04769548dc0c0c5563a0f6a
#
_entry.id   c6fbfad7c04769548dc0c0c5563a0f6a
#
_cell.length_a   1.000
_cell.length_b   1.000
_cell.length_c   1.000
_cell.angle_alpha   90.00
_cell.angle_beta   90.00
_cell.angle_gamma   90.00
#
_symmetry.space_group_name_H-M   'P 1'
#
loop_
_entity.id
_entity.type
_entity.pdbx_description
1 polymer ?
#
loop_
_entity_poly.entity_id
_entity_poly.type
_entity_poly.pdbx_seq_one_letter_code
_entity_poly.pdbx_strand_id
1 'polypeptide(L)'
;MSIDDAKCVDRYENILIITTSKNNKSGIALVDISTKTILDEILLENSSPCFVKHHDDFIYTANYHDGVVMVYQIVNNKLKLIKQISIQNKAGCHQVVLYKNYLIVPCLLLDQVRIFDINNDYDLVKTLTFPAKTGPRHGVFNHDYSHFYLVSELSSEFFDFSVDNLEFTLNTKLNLLPKDKLDNTSSAAIRITKDNRFIYISTRGADLLTVISLENEPKIIQQINSGGMHPRDFILSEDEQYLLVVNKDTDDMSSFQLDKTNGKIVKLINTDKVPHAIGIIL
;
A
#
# COMPACT_ATOMS: atom_id res chain seq x y z
N MET A 1 13.45 13.92 -17.88
CA MET A 1 13.04 14.52 -16.60
C MET A 1 13.49 13.57 -15.50
N SER A 2 14.09 14.06 -14.42
CA SER A 2 14.36 13.28 -13.21
C SER A 2 13.51 13.85 -12.07
N ILE A 3 13.00 12.98 -11.22
CA ILE A 3 12.34 13.35 -9.98
C ILE A 3 13.16 12.72 -8.86
N ASP A 4 13.66 13.56 -7.97
CA ASP A 4 14.55 13.11 -6.91
C ASP A 4 13.74 12.39 -5.82
N ASP A 5 14.28 11.26 -5.35
CA ASP A 5 13.73 10.44 -4.24
C ASP A 5 12.27 9.98 -4.45
N ALA A 6 11.89 9.68 -5.70
CA ALA A 6 10.57 9.12 -6.01
C ALA A 6 10.40 7.75 -5.35
N LYS A 7 9.43 7.61 -4.44
CA LYS A 7 9.16 6.35 -3.69
C LYS A 7 7.81 5.77 -3.97
N CYS A 8 6.81 6.62 -4.16
CA CYS A 8 5.44 6.20 -4.38
C CYS A 8 4.83 7.02 -5.51
N VAL A 9 3.89 6.41 -6.20
CA VAL A 9 3.19 7.02 -7.33
C VAL A 9 1.73 6.62 -7.28
N ASP A 10 0.86 7.57 -7.64
CA ASP A 10 -0.54 7.32 -7.99
C ASP A 10 -0.89 8.08 -9.27
N ARG A 11 -2.05 7.84 -9.84
CA ARG A 11 -2.45 8.41 -11.12
C ARG A 11 -3.80 9.08 -11.03
N TYR A 12 -3.91 10.22 -11.67
CA TYR A 12 -5.14 10.93 -11.93
C TYR A 12 -5.20 11.30 -13.42
N GLU A 13 -6.09 10.67 -14.19
CA GLU A 13 -6.17 10.87 -15.64
C GLU A 13 -4.82 10.76 -16.35
N ASN A 14 -4.34 11.87 -16.95
CA ASN A 14 -3.04 11.98 -17.62
C ASN A 14 -1.94 12.55 -16.70
N ILE A 15 -2.15 12.56 -15.39
CA ILE A 15 -1.22 13.10 -14.40
C ILE A 15 -0.72 11.99 -13.49
N LEU A 16 0.59 11.86 -13.34
CA LEU A 16 1.20 11.10 -12.25
C LEU A 16 1.36 12.01 -11.02
N ILE A 17 1.01 11.48 -9.88
CA ILE A 17 1.25 12.08 -8.57
C ILE A 17 2.39 11.31 -7.95
N ILE A 18 3.55 11.94 -7.78
CA ILE A 18 4.79 11.26 -7.40
C ILE A 18 5.34 11.90 -6.14
N THR A 19 5.77 11.09 -5.18
CA THR A 19 6.50 11.60 -4.02
C THR A 19 7.88 12.09 -4.45
N THR A 20 8.36 13.20 -3.89
CA THR A 20 9.62 13.81 -4.25
C THR A 20 10.27 14.48 -3.05
N SER A 21 11.60 14.70 -3.13
CA SER A 21 12.38 15.40 -2.11
C SER A 21 13.38 16.34 -2.76
N LYS A 22 13.55 17.54 -2.18
CA LYS A 22 14.50 18.54 -2.65
C LYS A 22 14.88 19.49 -1.51
N ASN A 23 16.17 19.82 -1.37
CA ASN A 23 16.66 20.77 -0.37
C ASN A 23 16.19 20.43 1.07
N ASN A 24 16.28 19.17 1.48
CA ASN A 24 15.83 18.67 2.79
C ASN A 24 14.32 18.88 3.07
N LYS A 25 13.52 19.06 2.06
CA LYS A 25 12.07 19.08 2.12
C LYS A 25 11.51 18.01 1.18
N SER A 26 10.38 17.46 1.55
CA SER A 26 9.70 16.40 0.83
C SER A 26 8.23 16.72 0.62
N GLY A 27 7.61 16.00 -0.28
CA GLY A 27 6.20 16.17 -0.61
C GLY A 27 5.84 15.45 -1.89
N ILE A 28 5.04 16.09 -2.74
CA ILE A 28 4.54 15.51 -3.98
C ILE A 28 4.71 16.46 -5.17
N ALA A 29 4.83 15.88 -6.37
CA ALA A 29 4.81 16.57 -7.65
C ALA A 29 3.69 16.02 -8.54
N LEU A 30 3.07 16.89 -9.32
CA LEU A 30 2.18 16.53 -10.43
C LEU A 30 2.98 16.53 -11.73
N VAL A 31 2.89 15.44 -12.47
CA VAL A 31 3.63 15.24 -13.73
C VAL A 31 2.68 14.87 -14.84
N ASP A 32 2.66 15.65 -15.91
CA ASP A 32 1.93 15.31 -17.12
C ASP A 32 2.63 14.14 -17.85
N ILE A 33 1.89 13.04 -18.07
CA ILE A 33 2.41 11.81 -18.69
C ILE A 33 2.81 12.07 -20.15
N SER A 34 2.03 12.85 -20.90
CA SER A 34 2.21 13.09 -22.33
C SER A 34 3.42 13.97 -22.61
N THR A 35 3.55 15.06 -21.86
CA THR A 35 4.64 16.05 -22.05
C THR A 35 5.87 15.72 -21.20
N LYS A 36 5.73 14.86 -20.21
CA LYS A 36 6.77 14.52 -19.21
C LYS A 36 7.30 15.76 -18.48
N THR A 37 6.41 16.71 -18.19
CA THR A 37 6.73 17.96 -17.48
C THR A 37 6.09 17.98 -16.09
N ILE A 38 6.79 18.61 -15.14
CA ILE A 38 6.23 18.89 -13.82
C ILE A 38 5.25 20.05 -13.96
N LEU A 39 3.99 19.83 -13.61
CA LEU A 39 2.93 20.84 -13.62
C LEU A 39 2.95 21.67 -12.34
N ASP A 40 3.20 21.03 -11.22
CA ASP A 40 3.30 21.64 -9.91
C ASP A 40 4.06 20.75 -8.92
N GLU A 41 4.61 21.36 -7.87
CA GLU A 41 5.33 20.67 -6.79
C GLU A 41 5.06 21.36 -5.46
N ILE A 42 4.84 20.59 -4.40
CA ILE A 42 4.67 21.10 -3.04
C ILE A 42 5.50 20.28 -2.06
N LEU A 43 6.41 20.94 -1.33
CA LEU A 43 7.38 20.32 -0.43
C LEU A 43 7.22 20.88 0.98
N LEU A 44 6.34 20.28 1.78
CA LEU A 44 5.99 20.74 3.13
C LEU A 44 6.39 19.75 4.23
N GLU A 45 6.80 18.55 3.86
CA GLU A 45 7.16 17.47 4.77
C GLU A 45 8.68 17.46 5.05
N ASN A 46 9.11 16.98 6.22
CA ASN A 46 10.54 16.92 6.57
C ASN A 46 11.18 15.60 6.12
N SER A 47 10.39 14.58 5.89
CA SER A 47 10.84 13.31 5.33
C SER A 47 9.93 12.88 4.18
N SER A 48 10.46 12.05 3.29
CA SER A 48 9.73 11.60 2.10
C SER A 48 8.51 10.75 2.50
N PRO A 49 7.31 11.08 1.97
CA PRO A 49 6.14 10.23 2.13
C PRO A 49 6.42 8.82 1.61
N CYS A 50 5.86 7.82 2.27
CA CYS A 50 5.98 6.42 1.86
C CYS A 50 4.72 5.88 1.16
N PHE A 51 3.70 6.71 1.03
CA PHE A 51 2.46 6.38 0.35
C PHE A 51 1.79 7.64 -0.21
N VAL A 52 1.17 7.52 -1.36
CA VAL A 52 0.32 8.55 -1.97
C VAL A 52 -0.93 7.89 -2.53
N LYS A 53 -2.09 8.56 -2.37
CA LYS A 53 -3.39 8.11 -2.90
C LYS A 53 -4.20 9.29 -3.38
N HIS A 54 -4.64 9.23 -4.63
CA HIS A 54 -5.63 10.12 -5.20
C HIS A 54 -7.05 9.57 -4.98
N HIS A 55 -7.97 10.45 -4.63
CA HIS A 55 -9.39 10.13 -4.55
C HIS A 55 -10.21 11.40 -4.76
N ASP A 56 -11.08 11.38 -5.75
CA ASP A 56 -11.81 12.56 -6.23
C ASP A 56 -10.87 13.75 -6.54
N ASP A 57 -11.08 14.91 -5.92
CA ASP A 57 -10.22 16.09 -6.08
C ASP A 57 -9.05 16.12 -5.10
N PHE A 58 -8.91 15.10 -4.24
CA PHE A 58 -7.95 15.10 -3.14
C PHE A 58 -6.81 14.11 -3.34
N ILE A 59 -5.67 14.47 -2.77
CA ILE A 59 -4.49 13.61 -2.66
C ILE A 59 -4.15 13.46 -1.18
N TYR A 60 -3.92 12.24 -0.77
CA TYR A 60 -3.52 11.88 0.59
C TYR A 60 -2.11 11.31 0.56
N THR A 61 -1.21 11.79 1.44
CA THR A 61 0.09 11.14 1.66
C THR A 61 0.16 10.57 3.06
N ALA A 62 0.88 9.45 3.22
CA ALA A 62 1.25 8.96 4.55
C ALA A 62 2.77 9.09 4.72
N ASN A 63 3.20 9.69 5.83
CA ASN A 63 4.60 9.89 6.15
C ASN A 63 5.01 9.05 7.35
N TYR A 64 5.90 8.10 7.09
CA TYR A 64 6.36 7.13 8.08
C TYR A 64 7.14 7.77 9.23
N HIS A 65 8.07 8.66 8.90
CA HIS A 65 8.99 9.25 9.88
C HIS A 65 8.38 10.46 10.60
N ASP A 66 7.71 11.33 9.86
CA ASP A 66 7.08 12.52 10.46
C ASP A 66 5.82 12.15 11.26
N GLY A 67 5.22 10.99 10.96
CA GLY A 67 4.00 10.53 11.63
C GLY A 67 2.80 11.41 11.33
N VAL A 68 2.68 11.85 10.08
CA VAL A 68 1.60 12.69 9.58
C VAL A 68 0.93 12.10 8.35
N VAL A 69 -0.29 12.51 8.11
CA VAL A 69 -0.98 12.39 6.83
C VAL A 69 -1.24 13.78 6.31
N MET A 70 -0.85 14.05 5.06
CA MET A 70 -1.16 15.31 4.41
C MET A 70 -2.33 15.14 3.46
N VAL A 71 -3.22 16.12 3.40
CA VAL A 71 -4.35 16.19 2.49
C VAL A 71 -4.16 17.39 1.58
N TYR A 72 -4.03 17.14 0.29
CA TYR A 72 -3.94 18.18 -0.73
C TYR A 72 -5.16 18.14 -1.63
N GLN A 73 -5.46 19.26 -2.26
CA GLN A 73 -6.47 19.36 -3.32
C GLN A 73 -5.81 19.78 -4.62
N ILE A 74 -6.27 19.20 -5.73
CA ILE A 74 -5.87 19.64 -7.08
C ILE A 74 -6.85 20.71 -7.54
N VAL A 75 -6.36 21.91 -7.83
CA VAL A 75 -7.15 23.01 -8.37
C VAL A 75 -6.42 23.59 -9.60
N ASN A 76 -6.98 23.43 -10.79
CA ASN A 76 -6.37 23.91 -12.04
C ASN A 76 -4.91 23.43 -12.21
N ASN A 77 -4.66 22.14 -11.99
CA ASN A 77 -3.34 21.52 -12.01
C ASN A 77 -2.33 22.12 -11.00
N LYS A 78 -2.84 22.73 -9.93
CA LYS A 78 -2.05 23.23 -8.81
C LYS A 78 -2.40 22.52 -7.52
N LEU A 79 -1.39 22.25 -6.71
CA LEU A 79 -1.51 21.62 -5.41
C LEU A 79 -1.79 22.67 -4.34
N LYS A 80 -2.80 22.43 -3.54
CA LYS A 80 -3.14 23.25 -2.36
C LYS A 80 -3.20 22.34 -1.14
N LEU A 81 -2.43 22.65 -0.09
CA LEU A 81 -2.58 21.98 1.19
C LEU A 81 -3.94 22.33 1.81
N ILE A 82 -4.70 21.31 2.17
CA ILE A 82 -6.00 21.44 2.85
C ILE A 82 -5.84 21.14 4.33
N LYS A 83 -5.15 20.02 4.67
CA LYS A 83 -5.01 19.59 6.06
C LYS A 83 -3.69 18.85 6.29
N GLN A 84 -3.11 19.05 7.46
CA GLN A 84 -2.11 18.15 8.03
C GLN A 84 -2.74 17.45 9.23
N ILE A 85 -2.84 16.13 9.18
CA ILE A 85 -3.29 15.29 10.28
C ILE A 85 -2.05 14.81 11.03
N SER A 86 -1.77 15.40 12.17
CA SER A 86 -0.64 15.02 13.02
C SER A 86 -1.03 13.86 13.93
N ILE A 87 -0.40 12.71 13.74
CA ILE A 87 -0.69 11.51 14.53
C ILE A 87 0.26 11.46 15.74
N GLN A 88 1.53 11.20 15.46
CA GLN A 88 2.60 11.19 16.46
C GLN A 88 3.94 11.08 15.70
N ASN A 89 4.96 11.78 16.15
CA ASN A 89 6.30 11.63 15.57
C ASN A 89 6.72 10.15 15.57
N LYS A 90 7.22 9.66 14.43
CA LYS A 90 7.56 8.25 14.21
C LYS A 90 6.39 7.28 14.43
N ALA A 91 5.16 7.68 14.10
CA ALA A 91 4.02 6.78 14.17
C ALA A 91 4.12 5.60 13.18
N GLY A 92 4.92 5.76 12.13
CA GLY A 92 5.03 4.76 11.07
C GLY A 92 3.79 4.73 10.18
N CYS A 93 3.18 5.89 9.87
CA CYS A 93 2.04 5.99 8.96
C CYS A 93 2.44 5.44 7.60
N HIS A 94 1.82 4.33 7.16
CA HIS A 94 2.33 3.60 6.01
C HIS A 94 1.38 3.54 4.81
N GLN A 95 0.10 3.78 5.02
CA GLN A 95 -0.92 3.79 3.97
C GLN A 95 -2.07 4.71 4.37
N VAL A 96 -2.83 5.11 3.37
CA VAL A 96 -4.15 5.72 3.52
C VAL A 96 -5.16 4.85 2.78
N VAL A 97 -6.21 4.41 3.47
CA VAL A 97 -7.35 3.69 2.90
C VAL A 97 -8.61 4.49 3.14
N LEU A 98 -9.39 4.70 2.10
CA LEU A 98 -10.67 5.40 2.19
C LEU A 98 -11.81 4.39 2.38
N TYR A 99 -12.69 4.69 3.33
CA TYR A 99 -13.87 3.91 3.64
C TYR A 99 -15.06 4.83 3.89
N LYS A 100 -15.96 4.95 2.92
CA LYS A 100 -17.06 5.93 3.00
C LYS A 100 -16.49 7.34 3.29
N ASN A 101 -16.92 7.96 4.40
CA ASN A 101 -16.42 9.26 4.86
C ASN A 101 -15.25 9.16 5.86
N TYR A 102 -14.54 8.03 5.87
CA TYR A 102 -13.47 7.79 6.84
C TYR A 102 -12.13 7.54 6.16
N LEU A 103 -11.10 8.05 6.80
CA LEU A 103 -9.70 7.85 6.45
C LEU A 103 -9.08 6.86 7.42
N ILE A 104 -8.63 5.72 6.93
CA ILE A 104 -8.01 4.65 7.71
C ILE A 104 -6.50 4.70 7.49
N VAL A 105 -5.74 4.80 8.58
CA VAL A 105 -4.29 4.96 8.55
C VAL A 105 -3.63 3.89 9.41
N PRO A 106 -3.00 2.87 8.82
CA PRO A 106 -2.10 1.98 9.55
C PRO A 106 -0.88 2.75 10.06
N CYS A 107 -0.67 2.68 11.38
CA CYS A 107 0.42 3.31 12.12
C CYS A 107 1.36 2.22 12.63
N LEU A 108 2.27 1.78 11.78
CA LEU A 108 3.09 0.58 11.94
C LEU A 108 3.86 0.54 13.27
N LEU A 109 4.53 1.65 13.62
CA LEU A 109 5.37 1.72 14.83
C LEU A 109 4.57 1.91 16.12
N LEU A 110 3.28 2.20 16.02
CA LEU A 110 2.37 2.27 17.16
C LEU A 110 1.60 0.96 17.38
N ASP A 111 1.73 -0.02 16.49
CA ASP A 111 0.89 -1.21 16.47
C ASP A 111 -0.61 -0.86 16.45
N GLN A 112 -0.98 0.18 15.66
CA GLN A 112 -2.34 0.70 15.61
C GLN A 112 -2.80 0.92 14.17
N VAL A 113 -4.12 0.85 13.97
CA VAL A 113 -4.80 1.45 12.81
C VAL A 113 -5.71 2.54 13.34
N ARG A 114 -5.52 3.77 12.88
CA ARG A 114 -6.31 4.93 13.28
C ARG A 114 -7.31 5.31 12.20
N ILE A 115 -8.53 5.69 12.62
CA ILE A 115 -9.65 5.99 11.73
C ILE A 115 -10.12 7.41 12.04
N PHE A 116 -10.16 8.25 11.01
CA PHE A 116 -10.50 9.66 11.09
C PHE A 116 -11.77 9.95 10.29
N ASP A 117 -12.63 10.84 10.78
CA ASP A 117 -13.84 11.29 10.08
C ASP A 117 -13.50 12.48 9.18
N ILE A 118 -13.59 12.28 7.87
CA ILE A 118 -13.31 13.31 6.85
C ILE A 118 -14.28 14.49 6.96
N ASN A 119 -15.54 14.21 7.28
CA ASN A 119 -16.59 15.24 7.38
C ASN A 119 -16.49 16.07 8.65
N ASN A 120 -15.77 15.58 9.65
CA ASN A 120 -15.56 16.27 10.93
C ASN A 120 -14.09 16.68 11.09
N ASP A 121 -13.58 17.42 10.11
CA ASP A 121 -12.22 17.99 10.09
C ASP A 121 -11.11 16.98 10.40
N TYR A 122 -11.30 15.72 10.01
CA TYR A 122 -10.40 14.58 10.27
C TYR A 122 -10.20 14.30 11.77
N ASP A 123 -11.23 14.41 12.57
CA ASP A 123 -11.18 13.99 13.98
C ASP A 123 -10.97 12.47 14.09
N LEU A 124 -10.15 12.07 15.07
CA LEU A 124 -9.92 10.65 15.37
C LEU A 124 -11.18 10.05 16.00
N VAL A 125 -11.82 9.09 15.33
CA VAL A 125 -13.07 8.47 15.78
C VAL A 125 -12.89 7.04 16.29
N LYS A 126 -11.84 6.34 15.85
CA LYS A 126 -11.57 4.96 16.29
C LYS A 126 -10.08 4.61 16.18
N THR A 127 -9.64 3.72 17.07
CA THR A 127 -8.31 3.12 17.02
C THR A 127 -8.44 1.60 17.19
N LEU A 128 -7.89 0.83 16.24
CA LEU A 128 -7.68 -0.60 16.39
C LEU A 128 -6.27 -0.80 16.92
N THR A 129 -6.12 -1.56 18.00
CA THR A 129 -4.82 -1.84 18.64
C THR A 129 -4.45 -3.29 18.47
N PHE A 130 -3.19 -3.53 18.14
CA PHE A 130 -2.61 -4.85 17.91
C PHE A 130 -1.58 -5.17 19.00
N PRO A 131 -1.22 -6.45 19.19
CA PRO A 131 -0.09 -6.84 20.03
C PRO A 131 1.21 -6.14 19.61
N ALA A 132 2.08 -5.88 20.57
CA ALA A 132 3.37 -5.24 20.32
C ALA A 132 4.18 -6.00 19.25
N LYS A 133 4.81 -5.23 18.33
CA LYS A 133 5.57 -5.74 17.18
C LYS A 133 4.72 -6.43 16.10
N THR A 134 3.44 -6.14 16.02
CA THR A 134 2.61 -6.54 14.87
C THR A 134 2.96 -5.71 13.63
N GLY A 135 3.00 -4.39 13.77
CA GLY A 135 3.31 -3.46 12.68
C GLY A 135 2.29 -3.49 11.54
N PRO A 136 1.01 -3.07 11.77
CA PRO A 136 0.02 -2.99 10.70
C PRO A 136 0.51 -2.07 9.58
N ARG A 137 0.47 -2.54 8.33
CA ARG A 137 1.15 -1.83 7.22
C ARG A 137 0.22 -1.42 6.09
N HIS A 138 -0.32 -2.37 5.37
CA HIS A 138 -1.24 -2.15 4.25
C HIS A 138 -2.52 -2.94 4.43
N GLY A 139 -3.64 -2.33 4.05
CA GLY A 139 -4.95 -2.96 4.06
C GLY A 139 -5.72 -2.69 2.78
N VAL A 140 -6.73 -3.52 2.54
CA VAL A 140 -7.65 -3.41 1.42
C VAL A 140 -9.04 -3.88 1.85
N PHE A 141 -10.08 -3.19 1.38
CA PHE A 141 -11.46 -3.66 1.51
C PHE A 141 -11.83 -4.59 0.36
N ASN A 142 -12.79 -5.48 0.61
CA ASN A 142 -13.57 -6.06 -0.46
C ASN A 142 -14.51 -5.01 -1.07
N HIS A 143 -15.14 -5.30 -2.20
CA HIS A 143 -15.87 -4.29 -2.97
C HIS A 143 -17.12 -3.74 -2.29
N ASP A 144 -17.79 -4.53 -1.41
CA ASP A 144 -18.97 -4.09 -0.67
C ASP A 144 -18.64 -3.49 0.70
N TYR A 145 -17.34 -3.37 1.02
CA TYR A 145 -16.81 -2.85 2.29
C TYR A 145 -17.24 -3.64 3.53
N SER A 146 -17.68 -4.88 3.38
CA SER A 146 -18.05 -5.76 4.50
C SER A 146 -16.85 -6.41 5.18
N HIS A 147 -15.69 -6.46 4.49
CA HIS A 147 -14.44 -6.99 5.01
C HIS A 147 -13.27 -6.05 4.78
N PHE A 148 -12.44 -5.90 5.80
CA PHE A 148 -11.14 -5.23 5.73
C PHE A 148 -10.03 -6.23 5.97
N TYR A 149 -9.18 -6.39 4.98
CA TYR A 149 -8.01 -7.25 5.03
C TYR A 149 -6.76 -6.44 5.28
N LEU A 150 -5.94 -6.86 6.25
CA LEU A 150 -4.75 -6.14 6.66
C LEU A 150 -3.54 -7.07 6.67
N VAL A 151 -2.40 -6.57 6.21
CA VAL A 151 -1.12 -7.24 6.36
C VAL A 151 -0.23 -6.47 7.34
N SER A 152 0.42 -7.19 8.24
CA SER A 152 1.41 -6.63 9.16
C SER A 152 2.83 -6.81 8.62
N GLU A 153 3.66 -5.79 8.80
CA GLU A 153 5.07 -5.83 8.41
C GLU A 153 5.91 -6.66 9.35
N LEU A 154 5.81 -6.38 10.66
CA LEU A 154 6.76 -6.90 11.65
C LEU A 154 6.45 -8.33 12.06
N SER A 155 5.17 -8.69 12.19
CA SER A 155 4.78 -10.07 12.53
C SER A 155 4.52 -10.94 11.30
N SER A 156 4.51 -10.37 10.09
CA SER A 156 4.18 -11.07 8.84
C SER A 156 2.90 -11.90 8.96
N GLU A 157 1.82 -11.24 9.39
CA GLU A 157 0.50 -11.84 9.56
C GLU A 157 -0.51 -11.17 8.62
N PHE A 158 -1.49 -11.95 8.21
CA PHE A 158 -2.70 -11.50 7.54
C PHE A 158 -3.85 -11.50 8.55
N PHE A 159 -4.68 -10.46 8.49
CA PHE A 159 -5.88 -10.30 9.32
C PHE A 159 -7.09 -10.09 8.41
N ASP A 160 -8.19 -10.78 8.70
CA ASP A 160 -9.50 -10.57 8.13
C ASP A 160 -10.44 -10.02 9.20
N PHE A 161 -10.95 -8.82 8.98
CA PHE A 161 -11.96 -8.19 9.82
C PHE A 161 -13.28 -8.10 9.07
N SER A 162 -14.38 -8.57 9.67
CA SER A 162 -15.71 -8.12 9.24
C SER A 162 -15.94 -6.69 9.72
N VAL A 163 -16.61 -5.90 8.86
CA VAL A 163 -16.81 -4.46 9.12
C VAL A 163 -18.31 -4.14 8.99
N ASP A 164 -18.88 -3.67 10.10
CA ASP A 164 -20.22 -3.09 10.12
C ASP A 164 -20.14 -1.67 10.70
N ASN A 165 -20.42 -0.68 9.86
CA ASN A 165 -20.16 0.74 10.14
C ASN A 165 -18.68 0.97 10.52
N LEU A 166 -18.36 1.28 11.77
CA LEU A 166 -16.98 1.40 12.27
C LEU A 166 -16.59 0.25 13.22
N GLU A 167 -17.42 -0.77 13.34
CA GLU A 167 -17.06 -1.95 14.13
C GLU A 167 -16.28 -2.94 13.27
N PHE A 168 -15.04 -3.21 13.72
CA PHE A 168 -14.10 -4.14 13.09
C PHE A 168 -13.98 -5.37 13.99
N THR A 169 -14.52 -6.49 13.55
CA THR A 169 -14.46 -7.78 14.28
C THR A 169 -13.46 -8.70 13.61
N LEU A 170 -12.42 -9.10 14.32
CA LEU A 170 -11.42 -10.04 13.80
C LEU A 170 -12.05 -11.43 13.62
N ASN A 171 -12.09 -11.93 12.38
CA ASN A 171 -12.58 -13.25 12.03
C ASN A 171 -11.44 -14.27 11.96
N THR A 172 -10.39 -13.93 11.22
CA THR A 172 -9.30 -14.87 10.92
C THR A 172 -7.96 -14.14 10.94
N LYS A 173 -6.95 -14.85 11.43
CA LYS A 173 -5.55 -14.43 11.38
C LYS A 173 -4.70 -15.58 10.84
N LEU A 174 -3.85 -15.31 9.83
CA LEU A 174 -2.94 -16.29 9.23
C LEU A 174 -1.49 -15.82 9.37
N ASN A 175 -0.60 -16.74 9.73
CA ASN A 175 0.84 -16.50 9.63
C ASN A 175 1.28 -16.71 8.18
N LEU A 176 1.98 -15.72 7.62
CA LEU A 176 2.45 -15.73 6.23
C LEU A 176 3.83 -16.36 6.05
N LEU A 177 4.53 -16.67 7.15
CA LEU A 177 5.86 -17.25 7.09
C LEU A 177 5.81 -18.78 7.19
N PRO A 178 6.54 -19.50 6.34
CA PRO A 178 6.87 -20.89 6.58
C PRO A 178 7.62 -21.04 7.91
N LYS A 179 7.41 -22.18 8.61
CA LYS A 179 7.95 -22.42 9.97
C LYS A 179 9.48 -22.31 10.09
N ASP A 180 10.18 -22.42 8.97
CA ASP A 180 11.63 -22.38 8.85
C ASP A 180 12.21 -21.03 8.40
N LYS A 181 11.35 -20.02 8.16
CA LYS A 181 11.75 -18.68 7.66
C LYS A 181 11.30 -17.59 8.62
N LEU A 182 12.02 -17.36 9.70
CA LEU A 182 11.62 -16.44 10.76
C LEU A 182 12.45 -15.16 10.86
N ASP A 183 13.73 -15.15 10.45
CA ASP A 183 14.62 -14.02 10.65
C ASP A 183 14.63 -13.05 9.45
N ASN A 184 14.63 -11.74 9.75
CA ASN A 184 14.74 -10.65 8.78
C ASN A 184 13.64 -10.63 7.68
N THR A 185 12.46 -11.14 8.01
CA THR A 185 11.32 -11.12 7.10
C THR A 185 10.34 -10.00 7.44
N SER A 186 9.66 -9.47 6.43
CA SER A 186 8.65 -8.42 6.61
C SER A 186 7.67 -8.40 5.46
N SER A 187 6.38 -8.56 5.74
CA SER A 187 5.39 -8.48 4.68
C SER A 187 5.19 -7.04 4.20
N ALA A 188 4.81 -6.88 2.94
CA ALA A 188 4.83 -5.57 2.30
C ALA A 188 3.48 -5.18 1.70
N ALA A 189 3.18 -5.58 0.50
CA ALA A 189 1.97 -5.19 -0.22
C ALA A 189 0.87 -6.24 -0.13
N ILE A 190 -0.38 -5.80 -0.24
CA ILE A 190 -1.58 -6.62 -0.33
C ILE A 190 -2.47 -6.12 -1.45
N ARG A 191 -3.02 -7.03 -2.25
CA ARG A 191 -4.01 -6.74 -3.30
C ARG A 191 -5.09 -7.81 -3.29
N ILE A 192 -6.33 -7.42 -3.60
CA ILE A 192 -7.49 -8.31 -3.75
C ILE A 192 -7.94 -8.32 -5.21
N THR A 193 -8.44 -9.47 -5.68
CA THR A 193 -9.04 -9.59 -7.02
C THR A 193 -10.38 -8.87 -7.11
N LYS A 194 -10.77 -8.43 -8.31
CA LYS A 194 -12.03 -7.73 -8.58
C LYS A 194 -13.27 -8.54 -8.22
N ASP A 195 -13.17 -9.85 -8.22
CA ASP A 195 -14.25 -10.77 -7.83
C ASP A 195 -14.26 -11.11 -6.33
N ASN A 196 -13.37 -10.49 -5.54
CA ASN A 196 -13.20 -10.71 -4.09
C ASN A 196 -12.83 -12.14 -3.69
N ARG A 197 -12.32 -12.99 -4.60
CA ARG A 197 -12.05 -14.40 -4.30
C ARG A 197 -10.64 -14.67 -3.80
N PHE A 198 -9.67 -13.83 -4.18
CA PHE A 198 -8.26 -14.07 -3.88
C PHE A 198 -7.55 -12.82 -3.40
N ILE A 199 -6.62 -13.02 -2.47
CA ILE A 199 -5.68 -12.00 -2.02
C ILE A 199 -4.26 -12.45 -2.35
N TYR A 200 -3.46 -11.50 -2.80
CA TYR A 200 -2.02 -11.66 -3.00
C TYR A 200 -1.28 -10.79 -1.99
N ILE A 201 -0.17 -11.31 -1.45
CA ILE A 201 0.68 -10.61 -0.49
C ILE A 201 2.14 -10.87 -0.85
N SER A 202 2.97 -9.83 -0.81
CA SER A 202 4.42 -9.94 -0.93
C SER A 202 5.09 -9.94 0.44
N THR A 203 6.13 -10.78 0.63
CA THR A 203 6.90 -10.87 1.88
C THR A 203 8.40 -10.82 1.55
N ARG A 204 9.04 -9.77 2.05
CA ARG A 204 10.46 -9.47 1.89
C ARG A 204 11.32 -10.34 2.81
N GLY A 205 12.56 -10.62 2.44
CA GLY A 205 13.49 -11.48 3.15
C GLY A 205 13.20 -12.97 2.99
N ALA A 206 11.94 -13.40 3.03
CA ALA A 206 11.50 -14.70 2.56
C ALA A 206 11.33 -14.72 1.02
N ASP A 207 11.21 -13.55 0.42
CA ASP A 207 11.06 -13.31 -1.02
C ASP A 207 9.90 -14.10 -1.64
N LEU A 208 8.75 -14.04 -0.96
CA LEU A 208 7.57 -14.81 -1.30
C LEU A 208 6.43 -13.93 -1.85
N LEU A 209 5.69 -14.52 -2.77
CA LEU A 209 4.32 -14.17 -3.10
C LEU A 209 3.38 -15.21 -2.48
N THR A 210 2.48 -14.77 -1.62
CA THR A 210 1.48 -15.60 -0.96
C THR A 210 0.11 -15.36 -1.59
N VAL A 211 -0.59 -16.43 -1.92
CA VAL A 211 -1.97 -16.40 -2.42
C VAL A 211 -2.89 -16.95 -1.34
N ILE A 212 -3.92 -16.16 -0.99
CA ILE A 212 -4.97 -16.53 -0.04
C ILE A 212 -6.28 -16.64 -0.81
N SER A 213 -6.97 -17.77 -0.65
CA SER A 213 -8.35 -17.91 -1.08
C SER A 213 -9.28 -17.38 0.00
N LEU A 214 -10.27 -16.58 -0.39
CA LEU A 214 -11.34 -16.06 0.45
C LEU A 214 -12.63 -16.88 0.33
N GLU A 215 -12.62 -17.95 -0.46
CA GLU A 215 -13.77 -18.86 -0.57
C GLU A 215 -13.97 -19.61 0.75
N ASN A 216 -15.08 -19.36 1.41
CA ASN A 216 -15.43 -19.79 2.78
C ASN A 216 -14.54 -19.09 3.84
N GLU A 217 -13.59 -19.79 4.46
CA GLU A 217 -12.63 -19.21 5.39
C GLU A 217 -11.32 -18.88 4.67
N PRO A 218 -10.70 -17.72 4.97
CA PRO A 218 -9.40 -17.35 4.40
C PRO A 218 -8.35 -18.42 4.66
N LYS A 219 -7.68 -18.88 3.60
CA LYS A 219 -6.61 -19.90 3.69
C LYS A 219 -5.52 -19.65 2.65
N ILE A 220 -4.27 -19.87 3.04
CA ILE A 220 -3.15 -19.86 2.12
C ILE A 220 -3.28 -21.07 1.17
N ILE A 221 -3.34 -20.80 -0.14
CA ILE A 221 -3.44 -21.83 -1.17
C ILE A 221 -2.17 -21.98 -1.98
N GLN A 222 -1.26 -21.00 -1.89
CA GLN A 222 0.03 -21.05 -2.56
C GLN A 222 1.03 -20.08 -1.93
N GLN A 223 2.30 -20.46 -1.90
CA GLN A 223 3.44 -19.57 -1.66
C GLN A 223 4.53 -19.92 -2.67
N ILE A 224 5.04 -18.93 -3.39
CA ILE A 224 6.10 -19.09 -4.37
C ILE A 224 7.15 -17.97 -4.21
N ASN A 225 8.34 -18.19 -4.80
CA ASN A 225 9.35 -17.13 -4.87
C ASN A 225 8.89 -15.97 -5.78
N SER A 226 9.22 -14.75 -5.43
CA SER A 226 8.85 -13.52 -6.16
C SER A 226 9.63 -13.28 -7.47
N GLY A 227 10.55 -14.19 -7.81
CA GLY A 227 11.41 -14.04 -8.99
C GLY A 227 12.63 -13.15 -8.78
N GLY A 228 12.79 -12.56 -7.61
CA GLY A 228 13.90 -11.70 -7.19
C GLY A 228 13.94 -11.55 -5.67
N MET A 229 14.66 -10.54 -5.18
CA MET A 229 14.86 -10.28 -3.76
C MET A 229 14.17 -8.99 -3.32
N HIS A 230 13.57 -9.02 -2.14
CA HIS A 230 12.88 -7.90 -1.51
C HIS A 230 11.66 -7.40 -2.33
N PRO A 231 10.62 -8.26 -2.55
CA PRO A 231 9.40 -7.88 -3.25
C PRO A 231 8.64 -6.80 -2.48
N ARG A 232 8.88 -5.52 -2.84
CA ARG A 232 8.38 -4.38 -2.07
C ARG A 232 6.95 -4.01 -2.41
N ASP A 233 6.60 -4.06 -3.68
CA ASP A 233 5.27 -3.77 -4.19
C ASP A 233 4.97 -4.62 -5.41
N PHE A 234 3.70 -4.77 -5.72
CA PHE A 234 3.24 -5.48 -6.90
C PHE A 234 1.86 -5.00 -7.34
N ILE A 235 1.47 -5.34 -8.56
CA ILE A 235 0.17 -5.00 -9.12
C ILE A 235 -0.40 -6.16 -9.90
N LEU A 236 -1.72 -6.27 -9.95
CA LEU A 236 -2.43 -7.14 -10.88
C LEU A 236 -2.70 -6.36 -12.16
N SER A 237 -2.55 -6.98 -13.33
CA SER A 237 -2.98 -6.37 -14.59
C SER A 237 -4.47 -6.08 -14.59
N GLU A 238 -4.93 -5.17 -15.42
CA GLU A 238 -6.34 -4.75 -15.45
C GLU A 238 -7.30 -5.92 -15.72
N ASP A 239 -6.89 -6.87 -16.53
CA ASP A 239 -7.62 -8.12 -16.81
C ASP A 239 -7.36 -9.25 -15.81
N GLU A 240 -6.49 -9.01 -14.80
CA GLU A 240 -6.08 -9.95 -13.77
C GLU A 240 -5.49 -11.28 -14.31
N GLN A 241 -4.92 -11.24 -15.52
CA GLN A 241 -4.20 -12.38 -16.07
C GLN A 241 -2.73 -12.43 -15.63
N TYR A 242 -2.20 -11.30 -15.16
CA TYR A 242 -0.80 -11.16 -14.77
C TYR A 242 -0.64 -10.46 -13.43
N LEU A 243 0.42 -10.84 -12.73
CA LEU A 243 0.95 -10.16 -11.56
C LEU A 243 2.35 -9.67 -11.88
N LEU A 244 2.62 -8.38 -11.65
CA LEU A 244 3.92 -7.77 -11.83
C LEU A 244 4.45 -7.37 -10.45
N VAL A 245 5.65 -7.80 -10.09
CA VAL A 245 6.26 -7.49 -8.78
C VAL A 245 7.60 -6.80 -8.97
N VAL A 246 7.83 -5.72 -8.21
CA VAL A 246 9.13 -5.03 -8.15
C VAL A 246 9.95 -5.58 -6.99
N ASN A 247 11.13 -6.12 -7.32
CA ASN A 247 12.08 -6.71 -6.39
C ASN A 247 13.24 -5.72 -6.18
N LYS A 248 13.22 -5.03 -5.06
CA LYS A 248 14.07 -3.87 -4.80
C LYS A 248 15.57 -4.21 -4.79
N ASP A 249 15.96 -5.33 -4.15
CA ASP A 249 17.37 -5.63 -3.89
C ASP A 249 18.04 -6.34 -5.08
N THR A 250 17.26 -6.86 -6.02
CA THR A 250 17.74 -7.37 -7.32
C THR A 250 17.59 -6.39 -8.47
N ASP A 251 17.01 -5.20 -8.20
CA ASP A 251 16.79 -4.16 -9.22
C ASP A 251 16.05 -4.72 -10.46
N ASP A 252 14.96 -5.44 -10.23
CA ASP A 252 14.18 -6.04 -11.31
C ASP A 252 12.68 -6.02 -11.07
N MET A 253 11.94 -6.27 -12.13
CA MET A 253 10.51 -6.52 -12.12
C MET A 253 10.24 -7.89 -12.74
N SER A 254 9.58 -8.75 -11.98
CA SER A 254 9.15 -10.05 -12.44
C SER A 254 7.66 -10.05 -12.79
N SER A 255 7.30 -10.68 -13.91
CA SER A 255 5.93 -10.84 -14.35
C SER A 255 5.51 -12.31 -14.31
N PHE A 256 4.34 -12.56 -13.72
CA PHE A 256 3.78 -13.90 -13.55
C PHE A 256 2.42 -14.02 -14.22
N GLN A 257 2.14 -15.18 -14.79
CA GLN A 257 0.81 -15.54 -15.26
C GLN A 257 -0.05 -16.08 -14.12
N LEU A 258 -1.31 -15.65 -14.08
CA LEU A 258 -2.31 -16.09 -13.11
C LEU A 258 -3.34 -17.02 -13.75
N ASP A 259 -3.83 -17.98 -12.97
CA ASP A 259 -5.05 -18.73 -13.27
C ASP A 259 -6.22 -18.09 -12.51
N LYS A 260 -7.06 -17.37 -13.21
CA LYS A 260 -8.21 -16.64 -12.62
C LYS A 260 -9.25 -17.58 -12.00
N THR A 261 -9.29 -18.86 -12.39
CA THR A 261 -10.29 -19.81 -11.89
C THR A 261 -10.00 -20.25 -10.46
N ASN A 262 -8.73 -20.39 -10.11
CA ASN A 262 -8.27 -20.85 -8.80
C ASN A 262 -7.32 -19.89 -8.08
N GLY A 263 -7.05 -18.70 -8.67
CA GLY A 263 -6.21 -17.64 -8.12
C GLY A 263 -4.71 -17.95 -8.11
N LYS A 264 -4.28 -19.12 -8.53
CA LYS A 264 -2.86 -19.51 -8.43
C LYS A 264 -1.97 -18.80 -9.44
N ILE A 265 -0.75 -18.53 -9.02
CA ILE A 265 0.34 -18.08 -9.89
C ILE A 265 0.85 -19.32 -10.63
N VAL A 266 0.73 -19.29 -11.96
CA VAL A 266 1.01 -20.47 -12.82
C VAL A 266 2.51 -20.60 -13.13
N LYS A 267 3.13 -19.49 -13.58
CA LYS A 267 4.54 -19.46 -13.94
C LYS A 267 5.09 -18.05 -14.01
N LEU A 268 6.39 -17.93 -13.81
CA LEU A 268 7.17 -16.76 -14.18
C LEU A 268 7.23 -16.64 -15.70
N ILE A 269 6.89 -15.46 -16.23
CA ILE A 269 6.92 -15.17 -17.68
C ILE A 269 8.24 -14.51 -18.03
N ASN A 270 8.61 -13.44 -17.31
CA ASN A 270 9.80 -12.66 -17.60
C ASN A 270 10.31 -11.97 -16.34
N THR A 271 11.58 -11.57 -16.37
CA THR A 271 12.19 -10.68 -15.37
C THR A 271 13.03 -9.65 -16.12
N ASP A 272 12.68 -8.38 -15.96
CA ASP A 272 13.35 -7.25 -16.59
C ASP A 272 14.08 -6.41 -15.54
N LYS A 273 15.22 -5.83 -15.89
CA LYS A 273 15.94 -4.90 -15.02
C LYS A 273 15.21 -3.57 -14.93
N VAL A 274 14.85 -3.20 -13.72
CA VAL A 274 14.20 -1.91 -13.38
C VAL A 274 14.92 -1.35 -12.15
N PRO A 275 16.04 -0.64 -12.34
CA PRO A 275 16.85 -0.16 -11.22
C PRO A 275 16.07 0.74 -10.27
N HIS A 276 16.25 0.49 -8.97
CA HIS A 276 15.67 1.29 -7.87
C HIS A 276 14.14 1.33 -7.82
N ALA A 277 13.44 0.44 -8.52
CA ALA A 277 11.98 0.37 -8.43
C ALA A 277 11.52 -0.12 -7.05
N ILE A 278 10.64 0.67 -6.42
CA ILE A 278 10.09 0.38 -5.08
C ILE A 278 8.58 0.51 -5.00
N GLY A 279 7.93 0.97 -6.06
CA GLY A 279 6.48 1.06 -6.23
C GLY A 279 6.12 0.88 -7.69
N ILE A 280 4.89 0.43 -7.95
CA ILE A 280 4.37 0.17 -9.29
C ILE A 280 2.91 0.56 -9.38
N ILE A 281 2.51 1.11 -10.54
CA ILE A 281 1.14 1.48 -10.88
C ILE A 281 0.84 1.12 -12.33
N LEU A 282 -0.44 0.91 -12.66
CA LEU A 282 -0.93 0.77 -14.05
C LEU A 282 -1.32 2.12 -14.65
#